data_380331acefe9011cb63d74052431a62c
#
_entry.id   380331acefe9011cb63d74052431a62c
#
_cell.length_a   1.000
_cell.length_b   1.000
_cell.length_c   1.000
_cell.angle_alpha   90.00
_cell.angle_beta   90.00
_cell.angle_gamma   90.00
#
_symmetry.space_group_name_H-M   'P 1'
#
loop_
_entity.id
_entity.type
_entity.pdbx_description
1 polymer ?
#
loop_
_entity_poly.entity_id
_entity_poly.type
_entity_poly.pdbx_seq_one_letter_code
_entity_poly.pdbx_strand_id
1 'polypeptide(L)'
;ATAAKDRRTYLIGGLPLQIGYDRSNDLLNPTKGFRANLRAEPEGSLQGGFSPYLRATFDLTGYYPVSDSLVIAGRTRVGTISGVGRDDVAPSRRIYAGGGGSVRGFGYQELGPKDVNNDPIGGRSVNEFAVEGRYRFGNYGVVAFVDAGQVYESSMPQFSDMRYGVGLGGPERLLEDVLDP
;
A
#
# COMPACT_ATOMS: atom_id res chain seq x y z
N ALA A 1 -26.72 -25.44 1.64
CA ALA A 1 -26.89 -24.87 0.30
C ALA A 1 -25.76 -23.89 0.08
N THR A 2 -24.78 -24.25 -0.76
CA THR A 2 -23.65 -23.38 -1.14
C THR A 2 -24.24 -22.25 -1.97
N ALA A 3 -24.18 -21.01 -1.43
CA ALA A 3 -24.59 -19.84 -2.18
C ALA A 3 -23.80 -19.81 -3.49
N ALA A 4 -24.48 -19.81 -4.61
CA ALA A 4 -23.86 -19.68 -5.91
C ALA A 4 -23.11 -18.34 -5.91
N LYS A 5 -21.78 -18.41 -5.96
CA LYS A 5 -20.92 -17.24 -6.03
C LYS A 5 -21.30 -16.49 -7.30
N ASP A 6 -21.92 -15.32 -7.16
CA ASP A 6 -22.43 -14.51 -8.28
C ASP A 6 -21.22 -14.13 -9.16
N ARG A 7 -21.02 -14.87 -10.25
CA ARG A 7 -19.94 -14.68 -11.19
C ARG A 7 -20.30 -13.54 -12.12
N ARG A 8 -19.82 -12.36 -11.81
CA ARG A 8 -19.92 -11.21 -12.72
C ARG A 8 -18.67 -11.14 -13.59
N THR A 9 -18.89 -10.99 -14.89
CA THR A 9 -17.81 -10.69 -15.83
C THR A 9 -17.68 -9.18 -15.94
N TYR A 10 -16.47 -8.66 -15.75
CA TYR A 10 -16.19 -7.23 -15.92
C TYR A 10 -15.35 -7.01 -17.17
N LEU A 11 -15.77 -6.09 -18.02
CA LEU A 11 -14.97 -5.59 -19.13
C LEU A 11 -14.55 -4.16 -18.79
N ILE A 12 -13.25 -3.98 -18.56
CA ILE A 12 -12.69 -2.69 -18.10
C ILE A 12 -11.60 -2.28 -19.07
N GLY A 13 -11.70 -1.07 -19.58
CA GLY A 13 -10.65 -0.39 -20.32
C GLY A 13 -10.01 0.70 -19.46
N GLY A 14 -8.71 0.92 -19.59
CA GLY A 14 -8.05 1.97 -18.82
C GLY A 14 -6.69 2.35 -19.40
N LEU A 15 -6.22 3.52 -19.03
CA LEU A 15 -4.91 4.06 -19.42
C LEU A 15 -4.08 4.34 -18.17
N PRO A 16 -3.12 3.46 -17.79
CA PRO A 16 -2.27 3.70 -16.64
C PRO A 16 -1.21 4.76 -16.95
N LEU A 17 -1.20 5.82 -16.14
CA LEU A 17 -0.18 6.87 -16.14
C LEU A 17 0.61 6.77 -14.83
N GLN A 18 1.94 6.85 -14.91
CA GLN A 18 2.79 6.82 -13.74
C GLN A 18 3.91 7.85 -13.86
N ILE A 19 4.12 8.60 -12.77
CA ILE A 19 5.23 9.55 -12.61
C ILE A 19 5.97 9.14 -11.36
N GLY A 20 7.26 8.84 -11.50
CA GLY A 20 8.16 8.51 -10.41
C GLY A 20 9.28 9.55 -10.29
N TYR A 21 9.64 9.91 -9.07
CA TYR A 21 10.76 10.77 -8.76
C TYR A 21 11.58 10.18 -7.63
N ASP A 22 12.84 9.85 -7.88
CA ASP A 22 13.76 9.26 -6.93
C ASP A 22 14.97 10.16 -6.70
N ARG A 23 15.18 10.52 -5.44
CA ARG A 23 16.33 11.27 -4.92
C ARG A 23 16.98 10.52 -3.76
N SER A 24 16.76 9.23 -3.66
CA SER A 24 17.49 8.42 -2.68
C SER A 24 18.94 8.23 -3.10
N ASN A 25 19.80 8.05 -2.10
CA ASN A 25 21.24 7.85 -2.33
C ASN A 25 21.58 6.41 -2.82
N ASP A 26 20.69 5.45 -2.64
CA ASP A 26 20.86 4.06 -3.03
C ASP A 26 19.51 3.43 -3.37
N LEU A 27 19.47 2.55 -4.37
CA LEU A 27 18.23 1.93 -4.84
C LEU A 27 17.77 0.76 -3.94
N LEU A 28 18.73 0.00 -3.40
CA LEU A 28 18.45 -1.22 -2.63
C LEU A 28 18.41 -0.92 -1.13
N ASN A 29 19.33 -0.10 -0.63
CA ASN A 29 19.47 0.19 0.78
C ASN A 29 19.57 1.70 1.06
N PRO A 30 18.50 2.46 0.76
CA PRO A 30 18.50 3.90 0.91
C PRO A 30 18.63 4.30 2.38
N THR A 31 19.55 5.22 2.63
CA THR A 31 19.79 5.82 3.96
C THR A 31 19.46 7.31 3.99
N LYS A 32 19.37 7.96 2.82
CA LYS A 32 19.10 9.41 2.70
C LYS A 32 18.29 9.73 1.46
N GLY A 33 17.46 10.75 1.53
CA GLY A 33 16.69 11.25 0.42
C GLY A 33 15.25 10.76 0.44
N PHE A 34 14.57 10.77 -0.70
CA PHE A 34 13.16 10.37 -0.79
C PHE A 34 12.81 9.83 -2.17
N ARG A 35 11.71 9.10 -2.23
CA ARG A 35 11.06 8.61 -3.45
C ARG A 35 9.61 9.02 -3.42
N ALA A 36 9.12 9.57 -4.53
CA ALA A 36 7.71 9.88 -4.72
C ALA A 36 7.21 9.20 -5.99
N ASN A 37 6.03 8.59 -5.92
CA ASN A 37 5.41 7.93 -7.05
C ASN A 37 3.93 8.27 -7.10
N LEU A 38 3.47 8.79 -8.22
CA LEU A 38 2.07 9.06 -8.51
C LEU A 38 1.64 8.14 -9.64
N ARG A 39 0.57 7.38 -9.40
CA ARG A 39 -0.12 6.59 -10.43
C ARG A 39 -1.53 7.12 -10.57
N ALA A 40 -1.96 7.35 -11.80
CA ALA A 40 -3.32 7.74 -12.14
C ALA A 40 -3.82 6.83 -13.27
N GLU A 41 -4.95 6.18 -13.06
CA GLU A 41 -5.53 5.20 -13.97
C GLU A 41 -6.98 5.62 -14.25
N PRO A 42 -7.23 6.47 -15.27
CA PRO A 42 -8.58 6.64 -15.80
C PRO A 42 -9.02 5.31 -16.39
N GLU A 43 -10.13 4.81 -15.89
CA GLU A 43 -10.72 3.52 -16.26
C GLU A 43 -12.20 3.69 -16.61
N GLY A 44 -12.73 2.76 -17.37
CA GLY A 44 -14.16 2.67 -17.65
C GLY A 44 -14.64 1.23 -17.65
N SER A 45 -15.70 0.97 -16.90
CA SER A 45 -16.43 -0.29 -16.97
C SER A 45 -17.45 -0.22 -18.10
N LEU A 46 -17.51 -1.27 -18.92
CA LEU A 46 -18.45 -1.39 -20.06
C LEU A 46 -19.63 -2.31 -19.71
N GLN A 47 -19.71 -2.80 -18.48
CA GLN A 47 -20.77 -3.70 -18.07
C GLN A 47 -22.00 -2.91 -17.58
N GLY A 48 -23.14 -3.10 -18.26
CA GLY A 48 -24.39 -2.40 -17.93
C GLY A 48 -24.44 -0.93 -18.35
N GLY A 49 -23.48 -0.48 -19.16
CA GLY A 49 -23.29 0.89 -19.62
C GLY A 49 -21.86 1.36 -19.38
N PHE A 50 -21.48 2.48 -19.95
CA PHE A 50 -20.15 3.08 -19.74
C PHE A 50 -20.12 3.84 -18.42
N SER A 51 -19.33 3.38 -17.47
CA SER A 51 -19.13 3.99 -16.15
C SER A 51 -17.65 4.35 -15.97
N PRO A 52 -17.28 5.62 -16.27
CA PRO A 52 -15.90 6.09 -16.13
C PRO A 52 -15.58 6.40 -14.69
N TYR A 53 -14.33 6.06 -14.27
CA TYR A 53 -13.81 6.41 -12.96
C TYR A 53 -12.29 6.65 -13.02
N LEU A 54 -11.79 7.33 -12.03
CA LEU A 54 -10.36 7.55 -11.84
C LEU A 54 -9.88 6.79 -10.61
N ARG A 55 -8.88 5.93 -10.79
CA ARG A 55 -8.13 5.32 -9.72
C ARG A 55 -6.78 6.02 -9.62
N ALA A 56 -6.45 6.59 -8.46
CA ALA A 56 -5.19 7.27 -8.24
C ALA A 56 -4.53 6.80 -6.95
N THR A 57 -3.20 6.72 -6.95
CA THR A 57 -2.40 6.35 -5.78
C THR A 57 -1.15 7.23 -5.75
N PHE A 58 -0.87 7.77 -4.58
CA PHE A 58 0.36 8.48 -4.28
C PHE A 58 1.14 7.75 -3.19
N ASP A 59 2.40 7.44 -3.46
CA ASP A 59 3.35 6.84 -2.54
C ASP A 59 4.52 7.80 -2.32
N LEU A 60 4.85 8.06 -1.07
CA LEU A 60 6.03 8.83 -0.67
C LEU A 60 6.81 8.03 0.37
N THR A 61 8.11 7.87 0.14
CA THR A 61 9.03 7.27 1.11
C THR A 61 10.21 8.20 1.31
N GLY A 62 10.55 8.49 2.56
CA GLY A 62 11.69 9.33 2.93
C GLY A 62 12.65 8.59 3.84
N TYR A 63 13.95 8.95 3.76
CA TYR A 63 15.03 8.36 4.54
C TYR A 63 15.88 9.46 5.15
N TYR A 64 16.11 9.34 6.45
CA TYR A 64 16.89 10.31 7.20
C TYR A 64 17.96 9.61 8.05
N PRO A 65 19.26 9.81 7.77
CA PRO A 65 20.33 9.29 8.60
C PRO A 65 20.44 10.10 9.89
N VAL A 66 20.14 9.48 11.01
CA VAL A 66 20.30 10.08 12.35
C VAL A 66 21.76 9.97 12.79
N SER A 67 22.41 8.86 12.46
CA SER A 67 23.83 8.60 12.66
C SER A 67 24.34 7.64 11.58
N ASP A 68 25.63 7.31 11.61
CA ASP A 68 26.22 6.30 10.71
C ASP A 68 25.57 4.90 10.87
N SER A 69 25.01 4.63 12.05
CA SER A 69 24.38 3.36 12.37
C SER A 69 22.86 3.38 12.42
N LEU A 70 22.21 4.55 12.41
CA LEU A 70 20.75 4.66 12.57
C LEU A 70 20.14 5.49 11.44
N VAL A 71 19.20 4.88 10.73
CA VAL A 71 18.36 5.52 9.72
C VAL A 71 16.91 5.45 10.15
N ILE A 72 16.21 6.57 10.04
CA ILE A 72 14.75 6.60 10.14
C ILE A 72 14.18 6.64 8.73
N ALA A 73 13.28 5.72 8.42
CA ALA A 73 12.51 5.70 7.19
C ALA A 73 11.04 5.98 7.48
N GLY A 74 10.40 6.77 6.63
CA GLY A 74 8.97 7.04 6.70
C GLY A 74 8.31 6.75 5.36
N ARG A 75 7.12 6.14 5.37
CA ARG A 75 6.32 5.89 4.16
C ARG A 75 4.91 6.41 4.37
N THR A 76 4.36 7.00 3.32
CA THR A 76 2.95 7.37 3.22
C THR A 76 2.41 6.87 1.90
N ARG A 77 1.25 6.23 1.94
CA ARG A 77 0.46 5.89 0.76
C ARG A 77 -0.94 6.45 0.92
N VAL A 78 -1.43 7.13 -0.10
CA VAL A 78 -2.80 7.61 -0.19
C VAL A 78 -3.37 7.15 -1.52
N GLY A 79 -4.55 6.54 -1.49
CA GLY A 79 -5.21 6.06 -2.69
C GLY A 79 -6.67 6.46 -2.73
N THR A 80 -7.21 6.66 -3.94
CA THR A 80 -8.61 7.00 -4.18
C THR A 80 -9.15 6.37 -5.44
N ILE A 81 -10.45 6.06 -5.43
CA ILE A 81 -11.26 5.74 -6.61
C ILE A 81 -12.45 6.71 -6.60
N SER A 82 -12.55 7.53 -7.64
CA SER A 82 -13.58 8.55 -7.76
C SER A 82 -14.34 8.43 -9.09
N GLY A 83 -15.61 8.83 -9.10
CA GLY A 83 -16.49 8.80 -10.28
C GLY A 83 -17.60 7.75 -10.19
N VAL A 84 -17.43 6.69 -9.41
CA VAL A 84 -18.41 5.59 -9.28
C VAL A 84 -18.57 5.13 -7.84
N GLY A 85 -19.62 4.37 -7.55
CA GLY A 85 -19.81 3.67 -6.27
C GLY A 85 -18.84 2.49 -6.11
N ARG A 86 -18.62 2.01 -4.86
CA ARG A 86 -17.78 0.82 -4.62
C ARG A 86 -18.25 -0.40 -5.41
N ASP A 87 -19.56 -0.62 -5.48
CA ASP A 87 -20.14 -1.83 -6.07
C ASP A 87 -20.12 -1.81 -7.61
N ASP A 88 -19.91 -0.62 -8.20
CA ASP A 88 -19.67 -0.44 -9.63
C ASP A 88 -18.21 -0.71 -10.02
N VAL A 89 -17.30 -0.73 -9.04
CA VAL A 89 -15.89 -1.10 -9.23
C VAL A 89 -15.73 -2.61 -9.11
N ALA A 90 -15.12 -3.24 -10.10
CA ALA A 90 -14.80 -4.67 -10.03
C ALA A 90 -13.98 -4.98 -8.77
N PRO A 91 -14.24 -6.08 -8.04
CA PRO A 91 -13.52 -6.42 -6.82
C PRO A 91 -11.99 -6.42 -6.98
N SER A 92 -11.47 -6.87 -8.12
CA SER A 92 -10.04 -6.86 -8.44
C SER A 92 -9.43 -5.46 -8.64
N ARG A 93 -10.26 -4.44 -8.81
CA ARG A 93 -9.83 -3.03 -8.99
C ARG A 93 -10.05 -2.17 -7.75
N ARG A 94 -10.74 -2.68 -6.75
CA ARG A 94 -10.93 -1.99 -5.45
C ARG A 94 -9.61 -1.88 -4.71
N ILE A 95 -9.59 -1.01 -3.73
CA ILE A 95 -8.42 -0.78 -2.88
C ILE A 95 -8.52 -1.72 -1.67
N TYR A 96 -7.40 -2.34 -1.35
CA TYR A 96 -7.21 -3.22 -0.19
C TYR A 96 -5.96 -2.83 0.56
N ALA A 97 -5.90 -3.11 1.86
CA ALA A 97 -4.74 -2.90 2.71
C ALA A 97 -4.59 -4.00 3.76
N GLY A 98 -3.39 -4.12 4.31
CA GLY A 98 -2.96 -5.14 5.25
C GLY A 98 -1.96 -6.12 4.62
N GLY A 99 -1.11 -6.68 5.45
CA GLY A 99 -0.01 -7.55 5.06
C GLY A 99 1.35 -6.86 5.06
N GLY A 100 2.42 -7.61 4.87
CA GLY A 100 3.80 -7.16 5.01
C GLY A 100 4.20 -5.98 4.11
N GLY A 101 3.61 -5.85 2.94
CA GLY A 101 3.88 -4.73 2.00
C GLY A 101 2.98 -3.51 2.19
N SER A 102 2.02 -3.55 3.12
CA SER A 102 1.03 -2.51 3.40
C SER A 102 1.14 -2.07 4.86
N VAL A 103 0.30 -2.60 5.72
CA VAL A 103 0.32 -2.36 7.17
C VAL A 103 0.70 -3.66 7.86
N ARG A 104 1.92 -3.73 8.38
CA ARG A 104 2.46 -4.90 9.09
C ARG A 104 1.71 -5.13 10.39
N GLY A 105 1.60 -6.39 10.80
CA GLY A 105 0.82 -6.80 11.98
C GLY A 105 -0.64 -7.18 11.65
N PHE A 106 -1.07 -6.99 10.41
CA PHE A 106 -2.36 -7.44 9.90
C PHE A 106 -2.20 -8.46 8.79
N GLY A 107 -3.18 -9.34 8.62
CA GLY A 107 -3.24 -10.28 7.52
C GLY A 107 -3.42 -9.60 6.16
N TYR A 108 -3.17 -10.34 5.08
CA TYR A 108 -3.34 -9.84 3.72
C TYR A 108 -4.78 -9.39 3.47
N GLN A 109 -4.96 -8.13 3.03
CA GLN A 109 -6.26 -7.49 2.77
C GLN A 109 -7.20 -7.42 3.99
N GLU A 110 -6.67 -7.56 5.19
CA GLU A 110 -7.49 -7.64 6.41
C GLU A 110 -8.12 -6.29 6.82
N LEU A 111 -7.53 -5.18 6.39
CA LEU A 111 -7.99 -3.83 6.73
C LEU A 111 -9.08 -3.34 5.78
N GLY A 112 -10.10 -2.72 6.35
CA GLY A 112 -11.17 -2.08 5.59
C GLY A 112 -12.52 -2.79 5.70
N PRO A 113 -13.44 -2.47 4.78
CA PRO A 113 -14.79 -3.01 4.75
C PRO A 113 -14.79 -4.53 4.52
N LYS A 114 -15.65 -5.23 5.28
CA LYS A 114 -15.84 -6.67 5.20
C LYS A 114 -17.31 -7.01 4.99
N ASP A 115 -17.58 -8.17 4.42
CA ASP A 115 -18.93 -8.69 4.26
C ASP A 115 -19.45 -9.37 5.54
N VAL A 116 -20.64 -9.94 5.47
CA VAL A 116 -21.28 -10.66 6.58
C VAL A 116 -20.52 -11.92 7.02
N ASN A 117 -19.65 -12.45 6.18
CA ASN A 117 -18.79 -13.61 6.45
C ASN A 117 -17.40 -13.19 6.93
N ASN A 118 -17.19 -11.88 7.16
CA ASN A 118 -15.88 -11.28 7.50
C ASN A 118 -14.83 -11.36 6.38
N ASP A 119 -15.27 -11.56 5.12
CA ASP A 119 -14.39 -11.54 3.96
C ASP A 119 -14.12 -10.10 3.50
N PRO A 120 -12.87 -9.75 3.12
CA PRO A 120 -12.53 -8.41 2.63
C PRO A 120 -13.26 -8.09 1.33
N ILE A 121 -14.00 -6.99 1.30
CA ILE A 121 -14.72 -6.55 0.09
C ILE A 121 -14.06 -5.35 -0.59
N GLY A 122 -13.00 -4.81 0.01
CA GLY A 122 -12.27 -3.65 -0.50
C GLY A 122 -13.04 -2.34 -0.41
N GLY A 123 -12.33 -1.24 -0.62
CA GLY A 123 -12.88 0.11 -0.56
C GLY A 123 -12.50 0.95 -1.76
N ARG A 124 -12.80 2.26 -1.64
CA ARG A 124 -12.49 3.26 -2.67
C ARG A 124 -11.36 4.20 -2.27
N SER A 125 -10.97 4.23 -1.01
CA SER A 125 -9.81 5.02 -0.60
C SER A 125 -9.01 4.33 0.49
N VAL A 126 -7.74 4.74 0.63
CA VAL A 126 -6.80 4.22 1.63
C VAL A 126 -5.87 5.30 2.12
N ASN A 127 -5.56 5.25 3.40
CA ASN A 127 -4.41 5.90 4.01
C ASN A 127 -3.53 4.82 4.66
N GLU A 128 -2.23 4.86 4.35
CA GLU A 128 -1.22 4.07 5.03
C GLU A 128 -0.05 4.95 5.43
N PHE A 129 0.47 4.74 6.62
CA PHE A 129 1.65 5.40 7.15
C PHE A 129 2.54 4.34 7.79
N ALA A 130 3.84 4.48 7.62
CA ALA A 130 4.82 3.66 8.30
C ALA A 130 5.99 4.53 8.74
N VAL A 131 6.50 4.27 9.93
CA VAL A 131 7.77 4.80 10.42
C VAL A 131 8.62 3.63 10.89
N GLU A 132 9.88 3.64 10.47
CA GLU A 132 10.80 2.54 10.71
C GLU A 132 12.18 3.07 11.13
N GLY A 133 12.70 2.56 12.24
CA GLY A 133 14.07 2.76 12.68
C GLY A 133 14.92 1.55 12.32
N ARG A 134 15.97 1.77 11.53
CA ARG A 134 16.94 0.76 11.08
C ARG A 134 18.26 1.01 11.78
N TYR A 135 18.65 0.13 12.69
CA TYR A 135 19.93 0.24 13.40
C TYR A 135 20.89 -0.86 12.95
N ARG A 136 22.09 -0.45 12.56
CA ARG A 136 23.17 -1.34 12.09
C ARG A 136 24.26 -1.51 13.14
N PHE A 137 24.74 -2.73 13.30
CA PHE A 137 25.89 -3.08 14.14
C PHE A 137 26.69 -4.20 13.49
N GLY A 138 27.90 -3.88 13.02
CA GLY A 138 28.68 -4.80 12.20
C GLY A 138 27.94 -5.19 10.91
N ASN A 139 27.84 -6.48 10.64
CA ASN A 139 27.13 -7.04 9.46
C ASN A 139 25.65 -7.33 9.74
N TYR A 140 25.08 -6.87 10.84
CA TYR A 140 23.70 -7.12 11.22
C TYR A 140 22.92 -5.82 11.32
N GLY A 141 21.62 -5.92 11.16
CA GLY A 141 20.70 -4.82 11.39
C GLY A 141 19.47 -5.28 12.17
N VAL A 142 18.94 -4.40 12.99
CA VAL A 142 17.62 -4.56 13.61
C VAL A 142 16.72 -3.45 13.15
N VAL A 143 15.45 -3.77 13.02
CA VAL A 143 14.42 -2.83 12.58
C VAL A 143 13.31 -2.82 13.61
N ALA A 144 12.88 -1.63 14.02
CA ALA A 144 11.66 -1.42 14.77
C ALA A 144 10.72 -0.57 13.92
N PHE A 145 9.43 -0.90 13.91
CA PHE A 145 8.48 -0.16 13.10
C PHE A 145 7.14 0.07 13.79
N VAL A 146 6.47 1.11 13.35
CA VAL A 146 5.07 1.43 13.63
C VAL A 146 4.41 1.72 12.29
N ASP A 147 3.38 0.95 11.97
CA ASP A 147 2.56 1.15 10.79
C ASP A 147 1.13 1.54 11.20
N ALA A 148 0.47 2.32 10.37
CA ALA A 148 -0.92 2.67 10.53
C ALA A 148 -1.62 2.66 9.17
N GLY A 149 -2.88 2.23 9.12
CA GLY A 149 -3.64 2.31 7.88
C GLY A 149 -5.10 1.91 8.04
N GLN A 150 -5.89 2.31 7.04
CA GLN A 150 -7.29 1.93 6.91
C GLN A 150 -7.76 2.13 5.48
N VAL A 151 -8.70 1.27 5.07
CA VAL A 151 -9.42 1.36 3.79
C VAL A 151 -10.85 1.79 4.06
N TYR A 152 -11.36 2.71 3.24
CA TYR A 152 -12.68 3.31 3.41
C TYR A 152 -13.58 3.07 2.21
N GLU A 153 -14.90 3.00 2.46
CA GLU A 153 -15.90 2.94 1.39
C GLU A 153 -16.02 4.24 0.60
N SER A 154 -15.76 5.37 1.25
CA SER A 154 -15.76 6.69 0.62
C SER A 154 -14.60 6.83 -0.38
N SER A 155 -14.77 7.70 -1.39
CA SER A 155 -13.68 8.07 -2.30
C SER A 155 -12.64 8.98 -1.67
N MET A 156 -13.02 9.72 -0.62
CA MET A 156 -12.10 10.57 0.12
C MET A 156 -11.47 9.78 1.27
N PRO A 157 -10.13 9.70 1.34
CA PRO A 157 -9.43 9.13 2.47
C PRO A 157 -9.79 9.85 3.78
N GLN A 158 -9.97 9.10 4.85
CA GLN A 158 -10.32 9.60 6.18
C GLN A 158 -9.21 9.23 7.16
N PHE A 159 -9.24 9.80 8.35
CA PHE A 159 -8.32 9.47 9.43
C PHE A 159 -9.04 8.80 10.62
N SER A 160 -10.31 8.47 10.44
CA SER A 160 -11.09 7.71 11.42
C SER A 160 -10.72 6.22 11.37
N ASP A 161 -10.86 5.55 12.50
CA ASP A 161 -10.72 4.09 12.63
C ASP A 161 -9.39 3.51 12.13
N MET A 162 -8.33 4.31 12.14
CA MET A 162 -6.98 3.87 11.79
C MET A 162 -6.56 2.69 12.65
N ARG A 163 -6.04 1.65 12.03
CA ARG A 163 -5.46 0.48 12.68
C ARG A 163 -3.95 0.62 12.74
N TYR A 164 -3.36 0.17 13.87
CA TYR A 164 -1.94 0.32 14.15
C TYR A 164 -1.28 -1.04 14.32
N GLY A 165 -0.14 -1.23 13.69
CA GLY A 165 0.72 -2.39 13.84
C GLY A 165 2.10 -1.94 14.32
N VAL A 166 2.69 -2.68 15.25
CA VAL A 166 4.05 -2.44 15.73
C VAL A 166 4.83 -3.75 15.68
N GLY A 167 6.13 -3.66 15.45
CA GLY A 167 6.95 -4.87 15.41
C GLY A 167 8.43 -4.59 15.39
N LEU A 168 9.16 -5.70 15.54
CA LEU A 168 10.61 -5.74 15.43
C LEU A 168 10.97 -6.72 14.30
N GLY A 169 11.89 -6.31 13.42
CA GLY A 169 12.55 -7.18 12.45
C GLY A 169 13.88 -7.69 13.03
N GLY A 170 14.14 -8.99 12.82
CA GLY A 170 15.41 -9.60 13.21
C GLY A 170 16.59 -9.17 12.32
N PRO A 171 17.82 -9.61 12.62
CA PRO A 171 18.98 -9.27 11.83
C PRO A 171 18.83 -9.83 10.41
N GLU A 172 18.50 -8.98 9.46
CA GLU A 172 18.70 -9.29 8.06
C GLU A 172 20.22 -9.25 7.83
N ARG A 173 20.81 -10.36 7.36
CA ARG A 173 22.13 -10.31 6.74
C ARG A 173 22.00 -9.32 5.59
N LEU A 174 22.77 -8.25 5.64
CA LEU A 174 22.90 -7.38 4.48
C LEU A 174 23.35 -8.26 3.32
N LEU A 175 22.63 -8.20 2.21
CA LEU A 175 22.78 -9.04 1.02
C LEU A 175 24.13 -8.83 0.28
N GLU A 176 25.24 -8.67 0.99
CA GLU A 176 26.56 -8.61 0.37
C GLU A 176 27.13 -10.01 0.02
N ASP A 177 26.56 -11.10 0.57
CA ASP A 177 27.07 -12.45 0.33
C ASP A 177 26.33 -13.25 -0.78
N VAL A 178 25.42 -12.63 -1.56
CA VAL A 178 24.65 -13.38 -2.58
C VAL A 178 25.20 -13.17 -4.01
N LEU A 179 26.23 -12.36 -4.20
CA LEU A 179 26.80 -12.07 -5.52
C LEU A 179 28.28 -12.47 -5.65
N ASP A 180 28.78 -13.42 -4.84
CA ASP A 180 30.10 -14.01 -5.13
C ASP A 180 29.90 -15.40 -5.77
N PRO A 181 30.44 -15.64 -6.99
CA PRO A 181 30.23 -16.85 -7.82
C PRO A 181 30.87 -18.12 -7.28
#